data_0816d864be1499074290479c9e53ec5c
#
_entry.id   0816d864be1499074290479c9e53ec5c
#
_cell.length_a   1.000
_cell.length_b   1.000
_cell.length_c   1.000
_cell.angle_alpha   90.00
_cell.angle_beta   90.00
_cell.angle_gamma   90.00
#
_symmetry.space_group_name_H-M   'P 1'
#
loop_
_entity.id
_entity.type
_entity.pdbx_description
1 polymer ?
#
loop_
_entity_poly.entity_id
_entity_poly.type
_entity_poly.pdbx_seq_one_letter_code
_entity_poly.pdbx_strand_id
1 'polypeptide(L)'
;VTELTLFILQLAFLVLLWIFVFAIVYALRTDLFGPPMRRNVEQAAAPPRAPATPIAGIPQQGFAGPPSGIATRLVVTSGPKEGLEMPLDQEQQFTIGRSAESSLIVRDDFTSTHHARLMLWNDQWMVQDLDSTNGTFIEDRRVNIPTPIPLNTPIHVGNTTFELRR
;
A
#
# COMPACT_ATOMS: atom_id res chain seq x y z
N VAL A 1 4.17 -59.43 -1.11
CA VAL A 1 3.39 -58.61 -2.05
C VAL A 1 2.73 -57.44 -1.31
N THR A 2 2.26 -57.65 -0.07
CA THR A 2 1.55 -56.65 0.74
C THR A 2 2.42 -55.51 1.25
N GLU A 3 3.67 -55.78 1.64
CA GLU A 3 4.61 -54.75 2.14
C GLU A 3 4.98 -53.76 1.04
N LEU A 4 5.28 -54.22 -0.16
CA LEU A 4 5.64 -53.39 -1.30
C LEU A 4 4.46 -52.52 -1.75
N THR A 5 3.24 -53.06 -1.74
CA THR A 5 2.03 -52.31 -2.12
C THR A 5 1.70 -51.23 -1.10
N LEU A 6 1.87 -51.49 0.19
CA LEU A 6 1.71 -50.52 1.27
C LEU A 6 2.74 -49.38 1.14
N PHE A 7 4.00 -49.70 0.86
CA PHE A 7 5.05 -48.71 0.65
C PHE A 7 4.77 -47.80 -0.55
N ILE A 8 4.35 -48.41 -1.68
CA ILE A 8 3.97 -47.61 -2.88
C ILE A 8 2.79 -46.70 -2.58
N LEU A 9 1.77 -47.21 -1.87
CA LEU A 9 0.58 -46.40 -1.50
C LEU A 9 0.96 -45.22 -0.58
N GLN A 10 1.84 -45.48 0.40
CA GLN A 10 2.34 -44.43 1.31
C GLN A 10 3.13 -43.36 0.55
N LEU A 11 3.96 -43.77 -0.40
CA LEU A 11 4.77 -42.87 -1.20
C LEU A 11 3.88 -42.00 -2.13
N ALA A 12 2.87 -42.63 -2.76
CA ALA A 12 1.89 -41.94 -3.58
C ALA A 12 1.09 -40.93 -2.77
N PHE A 13 0.66 -41.26 -1.55
CA PHE A 13 -0.02 -40.38 -0.63
C PHE A 13 0.86 -39.15 -0.24
N LEU A 14 2.14 -39.38 0.08
CA LEU A 14 3.09 -38.33 0.40
C LEU A 14 3.26 -37.35 -0.77
N VAL A 15 3.41 -37.85 -1.99
CA VAL A 15 3.55 -37.03 -3.19
C VAL A 15 2.29 -36.19 -3.40
N LEU A 16 1.10 -36.79 -3.26
CA LEU A 16 -0.18 -36.07 -3.41
C LEU A 16 -0.36 -35.01 -2.33
N LEU A 17 0.03 -35.33 -1.08
CA LEU A 17 0.02 -34.36 0.02
C LEU A 17 0.93 -33.14 -0.29
N TRP A 18 2.14 -33.40 -0.78
CA TRP A 18 3.06 -32.32 -1.13
C TRP A 18 2.56 -31.46 -2.29
N ILE A 19 1.99 -32.07 -3.32
CA ILE A 19 1.35 -31.32 -4.43
C ILE A 19 0.23 -30.42 -3.88
N PHE A 20 -0.60 -30.94 -2.97
CA PHE A 20 -1.68 -30.18 -2.34
C PHE A 20 -1.16 -29.00 -1.51
N VAL A 21 -0.13 -29.23 -0.69
CA VAL A 21 0.51 -28.16 0.10
C VAL A 21 1.10 -27.08 -0.81
N PHE A 22 1.82 -27.47 -1.87
CA PHE A 22 2.36 -26.49 -2.82
C PHE A 22 1.27 -25.73 -3.57
N ALA A 23 0.16 -26.38 -3.93
CA ALA A 23 -0.97 -25.73 -4.55
C ALA A 23 -1.60 -24.67 -3.64
N ILE A 24 -1.78 -24.97 -2.34
CA ILE A 24 -2.26 -24.01 -1.35
C ILE A 24 -1.29 -22.85 -1.18
N VAL A 25 -0.01 -23.12 -1.01
CA VAL A 25 1.02 -22.06 -0.86
C VAL A 25 1.07 -21.19 -2.10
N TYR A 26 0.95 -21.76 -3.29
CA TYR A 26 0.92 -21.01 -4.54
C TYR A 26 -0.35 -20.15 -4.66
N ALA A 27 -1.51 -20.70 -4.31
CA ALA A 27 -2.78 -19.96 -4.29
C ALA A 27 -2.74 -18.79 -3.29
N LEU A 28 -2.25 -19.02 -2.07
CA LEU A 28 -2.08 -17.97 -1.07
C LEU A 28 -1.08 -16.90 -1.51
N ARG A 29 0.02 -17.30 -2.14
CA ARG A 29 0.98 -16.34 -2.68
C ARG A 29 0.37 -15.46 -3.76
N THR A 30 -0.45 -16.03 -4.64
CA THR A 30 -1.13 -15.29 -5.72
C THR A 30 -2.17 -14.32 -5.16
N ASP A 31 -2.85 -14.69 -4.08
CA ASP A 31 -3.88 -13.86 -3.44
C ASP A 31 -3.26 -12.72 -2.59
N LEU A 32 -2.11 -12.97 -1.95
CA LEU A 32 -1.40 -11.98 -1.12
C LEU A 32 -0.48 -11.04 -1.92
N PHE A 33 0.05 -11.50 -3.07
CA PHE A 33 1.02 -10.76 -3.88
C PHE A 33 0.59 -10.58 -5.35
N GLY A 34 -0.61 -11.04 -5.71
CA GLY A 34 -1.18 -10.84 -7.04
C GLY A 34 -1.51 -9.36 -7.30
N PRO A 35 -1.36 -8.87 -8.54
CA PRO A 35 -1.83 -7.54 -8.88
C PRO A 35 -3.33 -7.45 -8.61
N PRO A 36 -3.84 -6.31 -8.09
CA PRO A 36 -5.25 -6.15 -7.79
C PRO A 36 -6.05 -6.41 -9.06
N MET A 37 -6.90 -7.44 -9.03
CA MET A 37 -7.88 -7.67 -10.08
C MET A 37 -8.72 -6.41 -10.22
N ARG A 38 -8.55 -5.69 -11.31
CA ARG A 38 -9.54 -4.71 -11.75
C ARG A 38 -10.85 -5.47 -11.92
N ARG A 39 -11.76 -5.31 -10.97
CA ARG A 39 -13.17 -5.66 -11.21
C ARG A 39 -13.60 -4.83 -12.41
N ASN A 40 -13.68 -5.47 -13.58
CA ASN A 40 -14.50 -4.97 -14.65
C ASN A 40 -15.91 -4.88 -14.07
N VAL A 41 -16.29 -3.67 -13.68
CA VAL A 41 -17.69 -3.36 -13.46
C VAL A 41 -18.31 -3.59 -14.83
N GLU A 42 -19.02 -4.71 -14.96
CA GLU A 42 -19.81 -5.09 -16.09
C GLU A 42 -20.70 -3.89 -16.44
N GLN A 43 -20.44 -3.36 -17.60
CA GLN A 43 -21.07 -2.18 -18.17
C GLN A 43 -22.54 -2.53 -18.39
N ALA A 44 -23.37 -2.29 -17.37
CA ALA A 44 -24.81 -2.31 -17.53
C ALA A 44 -25.17 -1.20 -18.54
N ALA A 45 -25.77 -1.65 -19.64
CA ALA A 45 -26.18 -0.83 -20.77
C ALA A 45 -26.90 0.43 -20.31
N ALA A 46 -26.31 1.58 -20.58
CA ALA A 46 -26.98 2.86 -20.47
C ALA A 46 -27.87 3.10 -21.69
N PRO A 47 -29.10 3.60 -21.52
CA PRO A 47 -29.97 3.95 -22.64
C PRO A 47 -29.38 5.13 -23.45
N PRO A 48 -29.76 5.27 -24.75
CA PRO A 48 -29.15 6.28 -25.63
C PRO A 48 -29.46 7.69 -25.17
N ARG A 49 -28.39 8.44 -24.95
CA ARG A 49 -28.42 9.85 -24.53
C ARG A 49 -28.62 10.75 -25.75
N ALA A 50 -29.66 11.58 -25.71
CA ALA A 50 -29.88 12.68 -26.65
C ALA A 50 -28.71 13.69 -26.66
N PRO A 51 -28.50 14.44 -27.76
CA PRO A 51 -27.34 15.36 -27.88
C PRO A 51 -27.48 16.51 -26.91
N ALA A 52 -26.53 16.63 -26.00
CA ALA A 52 -26.42 17.75 -25.06
C ALA A 52 -25.68 18.91 -25.71
N THR A 53 -26.32 20.07 -25.70
CA THR A 53 -25.76 21.40 -26.01
C THR A 53 -24.52 21.71 -25.16
N PRO A 54 -23.53 22.44 -25.69
CA PRO A 54 -22.35 22.83 -24.93
C PRO A 54 -22.69 23.89 -23.90
N ILE A 55 -22.65 23.55 -22.62
CA ILE A 55 -22.64 24.53 -21.53
C ILE A 55 -21.20 24.96 -21.32
N ALA A 56 -20.92 26.20 -21.66
CA ALA A 56 -19.65 26.87 -21.39
C ALA A 56 -19.48 27.09 -19.87
N GLY A 57 -18.31 26.79 -19.35
CA GLY A 57 -17.77 27.36 -18.13
C GLY A 57 -18.02 26.64 -16.82
N ILE A 58 -17.42 25.44 -16.67
CA ILE A 58 -16.97 24.98 -15.36
C ILE A 58 -15.44 25.10 -15.37
N PRO A 59 -14.81 25.85 -14.44
CA PRO A 59 -13.36 25.83 -14.34
C PRO A 59 -12.96 24.39 -13.98
N GLN A 60 -12.36 23.69 -14.90
CA GLN A 60 -11.57 22.51 -14.58
C GLN A 60 -10.49 22.98 -13.59
N GLN A 61 -10.74 22.78 -12.30
CA GLN A 61 -9.64 22.71 -11.36
C GLN A 61 -8.78 21.55 -11.85
N GLY A 62 -7.74 21.93 -12.61
CA GLY A 62 -6.71 21.02 -13.01
C GLY A 62 -6.16 20.38 -11.73
N PHE A 63 -6.37 19.08 -11.60
CA PHE A 63 -5.44 18.29 -10.83
C PHE A 63 -4.09 18.55 -11.47
N ALA A 64 -3.31 19.45 -10.87
CA ALA A 64 -1.90 19.57 -11.19
C ALA A 64 -1.36 18.15 -11.06
N GLY A 65 -0.95 17.57 -12.17
CA GLY A 65 -0.29 16.26 -12.17
C GLY A 65 0.81 16.27 -11.11
N PRO A 66 1.11 15.16 -10.46
CA PRO A 66 2.13 15.14 -9.41
C PRO A 66 3.41 15.76 -9.98
N PRO A 67 4.05 16.69 -9.24
CA PRO A 67 5.28 17.30 -9.69
C PRO A 67 6.27 16.19 -10.01
N SER A 68 6.69 16.09 -11.26
CA SER A 68 7.57 15.03 -11.75
C SER A 68 8.91 15.09 -11.03
N GLY A 69 9.13 14.17 -10.11
CA GLY A 69 10.39 14.02 -9.38
C GLY A 69 10.24 13.17 -8.14
N ILE A 70 11.23 12.31 -7.90
CA ILE A 70 11.28 11.42 -6.75
C ILE A 70 11.57 12.27 -5.50
N ALA A 71 10.81 12.07 -4.42
CA ALA A 71 11.11 12.67 -3.12
C ALA A 71 12.43 12.13 -2.57
N THR A 72 13.24 13.02 -2.01
CA THR A 72 14.54 12.68 -1.40
C THR A 72 14.51 12.78 0.12
N ARG A 73 13.50 13.42 0.69
CA ARG A 73 13.36 13.60 2.14
C ARG A 73 11.89 13.56 2.58
N LEU A 74 11.71 13.14 3.81
CA LEU A 74 10.48 13.24 4.57
C LEU A 74 10.61 14.40 5.54
N VAL A 75 9.59 15.25 5.63
CA VAL A 75 9.54 16.40 6.53
C VAL A 75 8.33 16.25 7.45
N VAL A 76 8.55 16.26 8.75
CA VAL A 76 7.46 16.24 9.73
C VAL A 76 6.89 17.66 9.86
N THR A 77 5.61 17.81 9.52
CA THR A 77 4.93 19.11 9.49
C THR A 77 4.08 19.38 10.73
N SER A 78 3.76 18.34 11.51
CA SER A 78 3.01 18.49 12.75
C SER A 78 3.31 17.31 13.70
N GLY A 79 3.18 17.56 14.99
CA GLY A 79 3.37 16.57 16.05
C GLY A 79 4.63 16.78 16.88
N PRO A 80 5.00 15.83 17.78
CA PRO A 80 6.10 15.97 18.71
C PRO A 80 7.49 16.17 18.06
N LYS A 81 7.61 15.85 16.77
CA LYS A 81 8.86 15.98 15.99
C LYS A 81 8.70 16.95 14.82
N GLU A 82 7.81 17.94 14.92
CA GLU A 82 7.64 18.96 13.90
C GLU A 82 8.97 19.62 13.52
N GLY A 83 9.20 19.81 12.23
CA GLY A 83 10.45 20.34 11.68
C GLY A 83 11.57 19.30 11.49
N LEU A 84 11.36 18.05 11.89
CA LEU A 84 12.33 17.00 11.62
C LEU A 84 12.34 16.67 10.12
N GLU A 85 13.52 16.71 9.52
CA GLU A 85 13.75 16.24 8.15
C GLU A 85 14.58 14.95 8.17
N MET A 86 14.19 13.98 7.38
CA MET A 86 14.88 12.71 7.27
C MET A 86 15.09 12.35 5.79
N PRO A 87 16.31 11.93 5.41
CA PRO A 87 16.56 11.48 4.04
C PRO A 87 15.79 10.19 3.76
N LEU A 88 15.29 10.07 2.55
CA LEU A 88 14.65 8.86 2.04
C LEU A 88 15.64 8.11 1.13
N ASP A 89 16.00 6.91 1.55
CA ASP A 89 16.79 6.00 0.75
C ASP A 89 15.88 5.25 -0.21
N GLN A 90 16.17 5.35 -1.51
CA GLN A 90 15.36 4.73 -2.56
C GLN A 90 15.45 3.20 -2.57
N GLU A 91 16.53 2.64 -2.01
CA GLU A 91 16.77 1.20 -1.97
C GLU A 91 16.19 0.53 -0.70
N GLN A 92 15.81 1.33 0.28
CA GLN A 92 15.33 0.84 1.57
C GLN A 92 13.87 1.21 1.82
N GLN A 93 13.19 0.34 2.56
CA GLN A 93 11.86 0.66 3.08
C GLN A 93 12.01 1.61 4.28
N PHE A 94 11.24 2.67 4.27
CA PHE A 94 11.18 3.62 5.38
C PHE A 94 10.00 3.28 6.29
N THR A 95 10.27 2.81 7.50
CA THR A 95 9.26 2.34 8.45
C THR A 95 8.87 3.44 9.44
N ILE A 96 7.58 3.48 9.79
CA ILE A 96 7.01 4.46 10.72
C ILE A 96 6.25 3.70 11.79
N GLY A 97 6.50 4.03 13.05
CA GLY A 97 5.83 3.36 14.16
C GLY A 97 6.41 3.74 15.52
N ARG A 98 5.84 3.16 16.57
CA ARG A 98 6.30 3.37 17.94
C ARG A 98 7.54 2.52 18.31
N SER A 99 7.84 1.49 17.50
CA SER A 99 9.03 0.66 17.70
C SER A 99 10.31 1.49 17.62
N ALA A 100 11.30 1.15 18.45
CA ALA A 100 12.64 1.74 18.37
C ALA A 100 13.39 1.34 17.08
N GLU A 101 12.92 0.30 16.38
CA GLU A 101 13.47 -0.16 15.10
C GLU A 101 12.89 0.58 13.89
N SER A 102 11.87 1.42 14.10
CA SER A 102 11.27 2.21 13.01
C SER A 102 12.22 3.33 12.57
N SER A 103 12.27 3.59 11.26
CA SER A 103 13.03 4.71 10.69
C SER A 103 12.55 6.05 11.25
N LEU A 104 11.23 6.27 11.29
CA LEU A 104 10.60 7.37 12.02
C LEU A 104 9.89 6.83 13.26
N ILE A 105 10.46 7.07 14.43
CA ILE A 105 9.84 6.67 15.70
C ILE A 105 8.85 7.74 16.10
N VAL A 106 7.56 7.38 16.13
CA VAL A 106 6.45 8.23 16.58
C VAL A 106 5.96 7.69 17.92
N ARG A 107 6.14 8.46 18.99
CA ARG A 107 5.77 8.07 20.36
C ARG A 107 4.50 8.79 20.81
N ASP A 108 3.38 8.39 20.23
CA ASP A 108 2.06 8.80 20.69
C ASP A 108 1.15 7.59 20.91
N ASP A 109 0.02 7.80 21.57
CA ASP A 109 -0.92 6.74 21.94
C ASP A 109 -1.73 6.23 20.73
N PHE A 110 -1.69 6.96 19.62
CA PHE A 110 -2.45 6.65 18.41
C PHE A 110 -1.60 5.93 17.36
N THR A 111 -0.29 5.81 17.57
CA THR A 111 0.62 5.15 16.65
C THR A 111 0.90 3.72 17.08
N SER A 112 0.67 2.76 16.20
CA SER A 112 0.97 1.34 16.42
C SER A 112 2.48 1.09 16.44
N THR A 113 2.92 -0.04 17.02
CA THR A 113 4.34 -0.45 17.07
C THR A 113 4.96 -0.47 15.68
N HIS A 114 4.28 -1.07 14.71
CA HIS A 114 4.54 -0.98 13.28
C HIS A 114 3.29 -0.39 12.65
N HIS A 115 3.34 0.88 12.26
CA HIS A 115 2.13 1.59 11.82
C HIS A 115 2.02 1.64 10.30
N ALA A 116 3.05 2.12 9.65
CA ALA A 116 3.08 2.26 8.20
C ALA A 116 4.50 2.07 7.66
N ARG A 117 4.60 1.85 6.36
CA ARG A 117 5.88 1.87 5.65
C ARG A 117 5.77 2.64 4.34
N LEU A 118 6.86 3.29 3.98
CA LEU A 118 7.03 3.90 2.67
C LEU A 118 7.97 3.01 1.85
N MET A 119 7.67 2.87 0.58
CA MET A 119 8.49 2.13 -0.38
C MET A 119 8.47 2.84 -1.73
N LEU A 120 9.57 2.80 -2.44
CA LEU A 120 9.63 3.30 -3.81
C LEU A 120 9.17 2.21 -4.78
N TRP A 121 8.21 2.54 -5.66
CA TRP A 121 7.71 1.65 -6.69
C TRP A 121 7.54 2.43 -7.99
N ASN A 122 8.23 2.02 -9.07
CA ASN A 122 8.19 2.70 -10.37
C ASN A 122 8.44 4.21 -10.26
N ASP A 123 9.50 4.60 -9.58
CA ASP A 123 9.89 5.99 -9.33
C ASP A 123 8.85 6.83 -8.54
N GLN A 124 7.91 6.17 -7.89
CA GLN A 124 6.90 6.81 -7.06
C GLN A 124 6.91 6.23 -5.64
N TRP A 125 6.93 7.10 -4.64
CA TRP A 125 6.78 6.69 -3.26
C TRP A 125 5.34 6.24 -2.99
N MET A 126 5.24 5.07 -2.37
CA MET A 126 3.98 4.48 -1.94
C MET A 126 3.97 4.41 -0.42
N VAL A 127 2.82 4.67 0.20
CA VAL A 127 2.58 4.35 1.60
C VAL A 127 1.69 3.12 1.71
N GLN A 128 2.03 2.26 2.65
CA GLN A 128 1.23 1.10 3.04
C GLN A 128 0.98 1.15 4.55
N ASP A 129 -0.28 1.05 4.94
CA ASP A 129 -0.67 0.81 6.32
C ASP A 129 -0.36 -0.63 6.71
N LEU A 130 0.21 -0.85 7.88
CA LEU A 130 0.59 -2.18 8.39
C LEU A 130 -0.44 -2.70 9.40
N ASP A 131 -1.71 -2.61 9.05
CA ASP A 131 -2.84 -2.99 9.91
C ASP A 131 -2.83 -2.22 11.23
N SER A 132 -2.61 -0.92 11.12
CA SER A 132 -2.54 -0.05 12.28
C SER A 132 -3.91 0.14 12.94
N THR A 133 -3.93 0.35 14.25
CA THR A 133 -5.16 0.48 15.02
C THR A 133 -5.99 1.69 14.58
N ASN A 134 -5.36 2.82 14.33
CA ASN A 134 -6.05 4.06 13.99
C ASN A 134 -6.03 4.38 12.49
N GLY A 135 -5.19 3.71 11.71
CA GLY A 135 -5.06 3.91 10.28
C GLY A 135 -4.08 5.00 9.87
N THR A 136 -3.64 4.90 8.64
CA THR A 136 -2.84 5.92 7.94
C THR A 136 -3.74 6.67 6.97
N PHE A 137 -3.56 7.98 6.84
CA PHE A 137 -4.40 8.82 5.98
C PHE A 137 -3.54 9.69 5.05
N ILE A 138 -3.99 9.87 3.82
CA ILE A 138 -3.46 10.86 2.86
C ILE A 138 -4.60 11.83 2.55
N GLU A 139 -4.42 13.14 2.78
CA GLU A 139 -5.48 14.15 2.56
C GLU A 139 -6.83 13.71 3.15
N ASP A 140 -6.83 13.22 4.41
CA ASP A 140 -8.01 12.72 5.13
C ASP A 140 -8.64 11.44 4.56
N ARG A 141 -8.04 10.81 3.55
CA ARG A 141 -8.48 9.52 3.01
C ARG A 141 -7.68 8.38 3.62
N ARG A 142 -8.38 7.42 4.20
CA ARG A 142 -7.73 6.24 4.80
C ARG A 142 -7.05 5.39 3.74
N VAL A 143 -5.81 5.01 4.01
CA VAL A 143 -5.01 4.10 3.19
C VAL A 143 -5.39 2.66 3.53
N ASN A 144 -6.08 1.97 2.63
CA ASN A 144 -6.44 0.56 2.81
C ASN A 144 -5.58 -0.39 1.95
N ILE A 145 -4.96 0.15 0.92
CA ILE A 145 -4.05 -0.56 0.01
C ILE A 145 -2.83 0.33 -0.21
N PRO A 146 -1.70 -0.21 -0.66
CA PRO A 146 -0.55 0.62 -1.02
C PRO A 146 -0.97 1.74 -1.98
N THR A 147 -0.78 2.99 -1.53
CA THR A 147 -1.28 4.18 -2.21
C THR A 147 -0.12 5.10 -2.57
N PRO A 148 -0.07 5.63 -3.81
CA PRO A 148 0.96 6.57 -4.22
C PRO A 148 0.87 7.89 -3.47
N ILE A 149 2.04 8.44 -3.12
CA ILE A 149 2.17 9.70 -2.39
C ILE A 149 2.62 10.79 -3.34
N PRO A 150 1.79 11.81 -3.61
CA PRO A 150 2.24 13.00 -4.29
C PRO A 150 3.21 13.81 -3.43
N LEU A 151 4.10 14.59 -4.04
CA LEU A 151 4.97 15.51 -3.30
C LEU A 151 4.17 16.58 -2.58
N ASN A 152 4.65 16.99 -1.41
CA ASN A 152 4.03 18.03 -0.56
C ASN A 152 2.57 17.71 -0.16
N THR A 153 2.23 16.44 -0.11
CA THR A 153 0.90 15.99 0.31
C THR A 153 0.97 15.53 1.76
N PRO A 154 0.08 16.01 2.65
CA PRO A 154 0.09 15.64 4.05
C PRO A 154 -0.34 14.17 4.25
N ILE A 155 0.46 13.45 5.03
CA ILE A 155 0.21 12.08 5.45
C ILE A 155 0.10 12.06 6.97
N HIS A 156 -1.00 11.51 7.48
CA HIS A 156 -1.28 11.44 8.91
C HIS A 156 -1.06 10.02 9.44
N VAL A 157 -0.25 9.92 10.48
CA VAL A 157 0.02 8.70 11.24
C VAL A 157 -0.11 9.02 12.72
N GLY A 158 -1.18 8.54 13.39
CA GLY A 158 -1.49 8.96 14.74
C GLY A 158 -1.66 10.48 14.84
N ASN A 159 -0.93 11.12 15.74
CA ASN A 159 -0.91 12.58 15.91
C ASN A 159 0.21 13.27 15.10
N THR A 160 0.91 12.55 14.26
CA THR A 160 2.02 13.07 13.47
C THR A 160 1.62 13.22 12.01
N THR A 161 1.93 14.38 11.45
CA THR A 161 1.75 14.66 10.01
C THR A 161 3.12 14.87 9.38
N PHE A 162 3.32 14.32 8.20
CA PHE A 162 4.53 14.49 7.43
C PHE A 162 4.23 14.59 5.93
N GLU A 163 5.18 15.13 5.20
CA GLU A 163 5.13 15.29 3.76
C GLU A 163 6.43 14.78 3.12
N LEU A 164 6.32 14.36 1.86
CA LEU A 164 7.50 14.02 1.06
C LEU A 164 7.93 15.24 0.23
N ARG A 165 9.20 15.61 0.35
CA ARG A 165 9.80 16.74 -0.36
C ARG A 165 11.07 16.32 -1.10
N ARG A 166 11.49 17.16 -2.04
CA ARG A 166 12.77 17.02 -2.75
C ARG A 166 13.93 17.59 -1.97
#